data_7fd5fa3ae3a720852899934823867edc
#
_entry.id   7fd5fa3ae3a720852899934823867edc
#
_cell.length_a   1.000
_cell.length_b   1.000
_cell.length_c   1.000
_cell.angle_alpha   90.00
_cell.angle_beta   90.00
_cell.angle_gamma   90.00
#
_symmetry.space_group_name_H-M   'P 1'
#
loop_
_entity.id
_entity.type
_entity.pdbx_description
1 polymer ?
#
loop_
_entity_poly.entity_id
_entity_poly.type
_entity_poly.pdbx_seq_one_letter_code
_entity_poly.pdbx_strand_id
1 'polypeptide(L)'
;MSEMQDQVKQDIPMIAFVACSGCAAGKKRFSEGCKSCADAVASGFQRGECKSGCVGVGSCVSVCKQGAMSIQDGRIVIDREKCNGCGDCAAEGVCPQGLIRMIPADATNFIPCSSTEEDEETVRATCGYGCIACGECTRACPQGAVSIVNNHAVIDYEKCVGCSACTVRCKKKIIVDTLHDLTVLKEKVAFVRCSGGERASAKYKELGIQDCREAAKLDAKALGLCADGCCGQGSCTAVCRYGAISVVNGTAVVDPEKCVGCRDCTYACPKHLITMVPYKGQKLVPCISSASKEEKEQVCASPCIGCEDCAKNCPCGAIYMEDNHAVIDHSLCENCHMCQYVCRNNVIKELEVPEYIYRQREALLLEEEGGNRS
;
A
#
# COMPACT_ATOMS: atom_id res chain seq x y z
N MET A 1 -1.49 9.81 -44.23
CA MET A 1 -1.89 9.02 -43.02
C MET A 1 -1.39 9.62 -41.71
N SER A 2 -0.32 10.42 -41.69
CA SER A 2 0.17 11.14 -40.50
C SER A 2 -0.73 12.31 -40.07
N GLU A 3 -1.27 13.09 -41.01
CA GLU A 3 -2.14 14.23 -40.71
C GLU A 3 -3.52 13.86 -40.14
N MET A 4 -4.04 12.68 -40.44
CA MET A 4 -5.30 12.21 -39.84
C MET A 4 -5.13 11.69 -38.40
N GLN A 5 -3.93 11.24 -38.04
CA GLN A 5 -3.64 10.81 -36.65
C GLN A 5 -3.45 11.99 -35.69
N ASP A 6 -2.94 13.12 -36.17
CA ASP A 6 -2.77 14.35 -35.39
C ASP A 6 -4.11 15.07 -35.13
N GLN A 7 -5.06 15.06 -36.10
CA GLN A 7 -6.38 15.67 -35.90
C GLN A 7 -7.27 14.89 -34.93
N VAL A 8 -7.15 13.56 -34.80
CA VAL A 8 -7.97 12.74 -33.88
C VAL A 8 -7.56 12.98 -32.41
N LYS A 9 -6.33 13.43 -32.13
CA LYS A 9 -5.88 13.73 -30.76
C LYS A 9 -6.33 15.10 -30.22
N GLN A 10 -6.79 16.02 -31.07
CA GLN A 10 -7.18 17.39 -30.66
C GLN A 10 -8.59 17.50 -30.07
N ASP A 11 -9.43 16.49 -30.21
CA ASP A 11 -10.84 16.51 -29.79
C ASP A 11 -11.16 15.67 -28.52
N ILE A 12 -10.16 15.08 -27.84
CA ILE A 12 -10.42 14.34 -26.61
C ILE A 12 -10.77 15.36 -25.50
N PRO A 13 -11.99 15.29 -24.92
CA PRO A 13 -12.36 16.19 -23.84
C PRO A 13 -11.42 16.03 -22.65
N MET A 14 -11.08 17.13 -22.00
CA MET A 14 -10.25 17.13 -20.81
C MET A 14 -11.14 17.10 -19.56
N ILE A 15 -10.66 16.54 -18.47
CA ILE A 15 -11.29 16.60 -17.16
C ILE A 15 -10.29 17.04 -16.10
N ALA A 16 -10.77 17.62 -15.02
CA ALA A 16 -9.95 17.95 -13.88
C ALA A 16 -9.53 16.67 -13.12
N PHE A 17 -8.33 16.70 -12.58
CA PHE A 17 -7.77 15.65 -11.73
C PHE A 17 -7.03 16.27 -10.54
N VAL A 18 -7.14 15.66 -9.36
CA VAL A 18 -6.43 16.12 -8.15
C VAL A 18 -5.16 15.28 -7.95
N ALA A 19 -4.00 15.89 -8.10
CA ALA A 19 -2.72 15.24 -7.88
C ALA A 19 -2.37 15.08 -6.39
N CYS A 20 -3.34 14.62 -5.60
CA CYS A 20 -3.20 14.31 -4.18
C CYS A 20 -4.31 13.33 -3.75
N SER A 21 -3.96 12.14 -3.27
CA SER A 21 -4.93 11.18 -2.71
C SER A 21 -5.50 11.63 -1.35
N GLY A 22 -5.03 12.75 -0.82
CA GLY A 22 -5.35 13.20 0.52
C GLY A 22 -4.62 12.37 1.60
N CYS A 23 -4.30 12.99 2.72
CA CYS A 23 -3.71 12.30 3.85
C CYS A 23 -4.82 11.74 4.76
N ALA A 24 -4.97 10.42 4.83
CA ALA A 24 -5.88 9.77 5.78
C ALA A 24 -5.49 10.07 7.25
N ALA A 25 -4.22 10.40 7.48
CA ALA A 25 -3.71 10.85 8.78
C ALA A 25 -4.02 12.32 9.10
N GLY A 26 -4.61 13.06 8.19
CA GLY A 26 -4.96 14.47 8.35
C GLY A 26 -6.06 14.70 9.38
N LYS A 27 -5.80 14.38 10.65
CA LYS A 27 -6.70 14.63 11.78
C LYS A 27 -6.72 16.10 12.23
N LYS A 28 -5.92 16.97 11.64
CA LYS A 28 -5.97 18.40 11.97
C LYS A 28 -7.17 19.02 11.29
N ARG A 29 -8.15 19.40 12.08
CA ARG A 29 -9.27 20.26 11.66
C ARG A 29 -8.70 21.59 11.17
N PHE A 30 -9.41 22.26 10.25
CA PHE A 30 -9.16 23.63 9.86
C PHE A 30 -8.80 24.48 11.07
N SER A 31 -7.81 25.37 10.93
CA SER A 31 -7.78 26.53 11.82
C SER A 31 -9.10 27.30 11.57
N GLU A 32 -9.92 27.41 12.59
CA GLU A 32 -11.14 28.20 12.54
C GLU A 32 -10.76 29.61 12.03
N GLY A 33 -11.31 29.98 10.85
CA GLY A 33 -11.06 31.30 10.25
C GLY A 33 -10.46 31.33 8.86
N CYS A 34 -9.90 30.25 8.30
CA CYS A 34 -9.40 30.23 6.92
C CYS A 34 -10.59 30.23 5.93
N LYS A 35 -10.67 31.27 5.07
CA LYS A 35 -11.72 31.39 4.07
C LYS A 35 -11.35 30.80 2.73
N SER A 36 -10.06 30.57 2.49
CA SER A 36 -9.53 30.03 1.23
C SER A 36 -8.33 29.10 1.46
N CYS A 37 -7.99 28.31 0.43
CA CYS A 37 -6.75 27.51 0.46
C CYS A 37 -5.50 28.39 0.53
N ALA A 38 -5.53 29.58 -0.07
CA ALA A 38 -4.45 30.54 -0.03
C ALA A 38 -4.22 31.06 1.39
N ASP A 39 -5.28 31.41 2.13
CA ASP A 39 -5.20 31.84 3.52
C ASP A 39 -4.60 30.73 4.38
N ALA A 40 -5.03 29.48 4.17
CA ALA A 40 -4.54 28.34 4.91
C ALA A 40 -3.01 28.13 4.70
N VAL A 41 -2.56 28.18 3.46
CA VAL A 41 -1.13 28.04 3.13
C VAL A 41 -0.33 29.23 3.71
N ALA A 42 -0.81 30.46 3.58
CA ALA A 42 -0.16 31.65 4.09
C ALA A 42 -0.04 31.62 5.64
N SER A 43 -1.01 31.01 6.35
CA SER A 43 -0.95 30.83 7.82
C SER A 43 -0.04 29.67 8.24
N GLY A 44 0.63 28.98 7.31
CA GLY A 44 1.46 27.80 7.59
C GLY A 44 0.63 26.54 7.90
N PHE A 45 -0.66 26.55 7.63
CA PHE A 45 -1.53 25.40 7.85
C PHE A 45 -1.18 24.28 6.89
N GLN A 46 -0.89 23.12 7.46
CA GLN A 46 -0.73 21.86 6.75
C GLN A 46 -1.71 20.85 7.33
N ARG A 47 -2.55 20.28 6.48
CA ARG A 47 -3.55 19.30 6.91
C ARG A 47 -2.93 17.98 7.38
N GLY A 48 -1.77 17.64 6.86
CA GLY A 48 -0.94 16.50 7.22
C GLY A 48 0.51 16.92 7.30
N GLU A 49 1.41 15.96 7.34
CA GLU A 49 2.86 16.24 7.39
C GLU A 49 3.44 16.52 5.99
N CYS A 50 2.68 16.23 4.91
CA CYS A 50 3.08 16.47 3.53
C CYS A 50 2.94 17.96 3.17
N LYS A 51 4.07 18.62 2.92
CA LYS A 51 4.11 20.06 2.54
C LYS A 51 3.47 20.37 1.20
N SER A 52 3.49 19.39 0.28
CA SER A 52 2.88 19.53 -1.06
C SER A 52 1.42 19.05 -1.10
N GLY A 53 0.83 18.72 0.03
CA GLY A 53 -0.49 18.10 0.11
C GLY A 53 -1.67 19.09 0.01
N CYS A 54 -2.86 18.55 -0.30
CA CYS A 54 -4.09 19.33 -0.29
C CYS A 54 -4.46 19.81 1.12
N VAL A 55 -4.66 21.12 1.29
CA VAL A 55 -5.08 21.72 2.57
C VAL A 55 -6.58 21.55 2.85
N GLY A 56 -7.39 21.20 1.84
CA GLY A 56 -8.77 20.75 2.01
C GLY A 56 -9.79 21.85 2.33
N VAL A 57 -9.48 23.13 2.15
CA VAL A 57 -10.45 24.26 2.39
C VAL A 57 -11.53 24.33 1.30
N GLY A 58 -11.20 23.90 0.06
CA GLY A 58 -12.20 23.78 -0.99
C GLY A 58 -12.30 24.97 -1.95
N SER A 59 -11.23 25.80 -2.10
CA SER A 59 -11.25 26.88 -3.10
C SER A 59 -11.56 26.38 -4.52
N CYS A 60 -11.06 25.19 -4.87
CA CYS A 60 -11.39 24.56 -6.16
C CYS A 60 -12.86 24.09 -6.25
N VAL A 61 -13.49 23.75 -5.14
CA VAL A 61 -14.91 23.38 -5.10
C VAL A 61 -15.78 24.61 -5.32
N SER A 62 -15.44 25.75 -4.68
CA SER A 62 -16.24 26.99 -4.76
C SER A 62 -16.26 27.60 -6.17
N VAL A 63 -15.23 27.37 -7.00
CA VAL A 63 -15.19 27.88 -8.38
C VAL A 63 -15.84 26.93 -9.39
N CYS A 64 -16.15 25.70 -9.01
CA CYS A 64 -16.72 24.69 -9.91
C CYS A 64 -18.20 24.95 -10.17
N LYS A 65 -18.53 25.62 -11.28
CA LYS A 65 -19.92 25.94 -11.69
C LYS A 65 -20.75 24.70 -12.02
N GLN A 66 -20.10 23.59 -12.37
CA GLN A 66 -20.77 22.32 -12.70
C GLN A 66 -21.12 21.48 -11.46
N GLY A 67 -20.68 21.88 -10.26
CA GLY A 67 -20.85 21.07 -9.06
C GLY A 67 -20.15 19.70 -9.14
N ALA A 68 -19.14 19.58 -10.01
CA ALA A 68 -18.40 18.35 -10.22
C ALA A 68 -17.37 18.06 -9.10
N MET A 69 -17.13 19.00 -8.19
CA MET A 69 -16.14 18.86 -7.12
C MET A 69 -16.82 18.90 -5.77
N SER A 70 -16.40 18.03 -4.87
CA SER A 70 -16.88 17.96 -3.48
C SER A 70 -15.74 17.65 -2.52
N ILE A 71 -15.95 17.90 -1.22
CA ILE A 71 -15.06 17.47 -0.16
C ILE A 71 -15.68 16.26 0.53
N GLN A 72 -15.02 15.11 0.45
CA GLN A 72 -15.44 13.87 1.12
C GLN A 72 -14.29 13.39 2.02
N ASP A 73 -14.57 13.18 3.30
CA ASP A 73 -13.55 12.82 4.30
C ASP A 73 -12.31 13.74 4.26
N GLY A 74 -12.58 15.01 3.92
CA GLY A 74 -11.57 16.05 3.76
C GLY A 74 -10.69 15.90 2.52
N ARG A 75 -11.05 15.11 1.55
CA ARG A 75 -10.39 15.00 0.23
C ARG A 75 -11.26 15.71 -0.81
N ILE A 76 -10.61 16.26 -1.81
CA ILE A 76 -11.33 16.74 -2.98
C ILE A 76 -11.63 15.52 -3.86
N VAL A 77 -12.91 15.32 -4.14
CA VAL A 77 -13.40 14.29 -5.05
C VAL A 77 -13.99 14.97 -6.27
N ILE A 78 -13.69 14.46 -7.44
CA ILE A 78 -14.18 14.97 -8.72
C ILE A 78 -15.10 13.92 -9.33
N ASP A 79 -16.33 14.31 -9.58
CA ASP A 79 -17.30 13.57 -10.37
C ASP A 79 -16.97 13.76 -11.86
N ARG A 80 -16.42 12.71 -12.48
CA ARG A 80 -15.95 12.75 -13.86
C ARG A 80 -17.10 12.92 -14.87
N GLU A 81 -18.30 12.48 -14.52
CA GLU A 81 -19.49 12.60 -15.39
C GLU A 81 -20.01 14.04 -15.43
N LYS A 82 -19.88 14.78 -14.31
CA LYS A 82 -20.28 16.19 -14.24
C LYS A 82 -19.20 17.15 -14.72
N CYS A 83 -17.94 16.72 -14.74
CA CYS A 83 -16.83 17.58 -15.15
C CYS A 83 -16.81 17.79 -16.66
N ASN A 84 -17.04 19.02 -17.09
CA ASN A 84 -17.02 19.40 -18.52
C ASN A 84 -15.67 19.93 -19.03
N GLY A 85 -14.62 19.84 -18.20
CA GLY A 85 -13.27 20.24 -18.59
C GLY A 85 -13.00 21.73 -18.72
N CYS A 86 -13.84 22.61 -18.14
CA CYS A 86 -13.69 24.06 -18.29
C CYS A 86 -12.37 24.66 -17.78
N GLY A 87 -11.65 23.93 -16.87
CA GLY A 87 -10.36 24.38 -16.34
C GLY A 87 -10.45 25.44 -15.24
N ASP A 88 -11.62 25.96 -14.86
CA ASP A 88 -11.75 27.03 -13.85
C ASP A 88 -11.08 26.67 -12.52
N CYS A 89 -11.15 25.40 -12.11
CA CYS A 89 -10.55 24.90 -10.85
C CYS A 89 -9.03 24.76 -10.95
N ALA A 90 -8.46 24.65 -12.15
CA ALA A 90 -7.03 24.57 -12.41
C ALA A 90 -6.41 25.94 -12.71
N ALA A 91 -7.22 27.01 -12.76
CA ALA A 91 -6.75 28.36 -13.01
C ALA A 91 -5.74 28.83 -11.94
N GLU A 92 -4.83 29.71 -12.34
CA GLU A 92 -3.81 30.27 -11.45
C GLU A 92 -4.44 30.91 -10.20
N GLY A 93 -3.87 30.63 -9.02
CA GLY A 93 -4.35 31.16 -7.73
C GLY A 93 -5.49 30.37 -7.09
N VAL A 94 -6.21 29.50 -7.79
CA VAL A 94 -7.30 28.71 -7.21
C VAL A 94 -6.75 27.64 -6.28
N CYS A 95 -5.77 26.86 -6.71
CA CYS A 95 -5.05 25.91 -5.88
C CYS A 95 -3.63 26.40 -5.60
N PRO A 96 -3.33 26.92 -4.39
CA PRO A 96 -1.98 27.43 -4.09
C PRO A 96 -0.89 26.37 -4.10
N GLN A 97 -1.29 25.09 -4.02
CA GLN A 97 -0.38 23.93 -4.11
C GLN A 97 -0.27 23.35 -5.56
N GLY A 98 -0.97 23.93 -6.55
CA GLY A 98 -0.92 23.48 -7.94
C GLY A 98 -1.38 22.04 -8.15
N LEU A 99 -2.33 21.55 -7.35
CA LEU A 99 -2.73 20.14 -7.34
C LEU A 99 -3.78 19.76 -8.39
N ILE A 100 -4.45 20.75 -8.97
CA ILE A 100 -5.46 20.49 -10.00
C ILE A 100 -4.78 20.47 -11.37
N ARG A 101 -4.90 19.35 -12.04
CA ARG A 101 -4.37 19.14 -13.40
C ARG A 101 -5.49 18.77 -14.35
N MET A 102 -5.38 19.15 -15.61
CA MET A 102 -6.27 18.69 -16.65
C MET A 102 -5.67 17.45 -17.31
N ILE A 103 -6.46 16.39 -17.42
CA ILE A 103 -6.08 15.12 -18.06
C ILE A 103 -7.12 14.73 -19.10
N PRO A 104 -6.80 13.90 -20.10
CA PRO A 104 -7.80 13.37 -21.03
C PRO A 104 -8.91 12.63 -20.30
N ALA A 105 -10.16 12.81 -20.74
CA ALA A 105 -11.31 12.18 -20.10
C ALA A 105 -11.29 10.65 -20.20
N ASP A 106 -10.65 10.12 -21.22
CA ASP A 106 -10.42 8.70 -21.46
C ASP A 106 -9.16 8.15 -20.75
N ALA A 107 -8.40 9.00 -20.02
CA ALA A 107 -7.22 8.55 -19.29
C ALA A 107 -7.62 7.51 -18.23
N THR A 108 -7.02 6.33 -18.31
CA THR A 108 -7.29 5.19 -17.43
C THR A 108 -6.32 5.09 -16.26
N ASN A 109 -5.10 5.62 -16.43
CA ASN A 109 -4.06 5.61 -15.41
C ASN A 109 -3.70 7.04 -15.00
N PHE A 110 -3.56 7.28 -13.69
CA PHE A 110 -3.14 8.58 -13.16
C PHE A 110 -2.43 8.45 -11.81
N ILE A 111 -1.58 9.44 -11.49
CA ILE A 111 -0.72 9.42 -10.29
C ILE A 111 -1.15 10.54 -9.35
N PRO A 112 -1.93 10.25 -8.29
CA PRO A 112 -2.43 11.26 -7.37
C PRO A 112 -1.38 11.63 -6.32
N CYS A 113 -0.26 12.17 -6.76
CA CYS A 113 0.82 12.66 -5.90
C CYS A 113 1.57 13.81 -6.57
N SER A 114 1.93 14.82 -5.77
CA SER A 114 2.78 15.96 -6.17
C SER A 114 3.88 16.22 -5.13
N SER A 115 4.25 15.21 -4.34
CA SER A 115 5.30 15.37 -3.33
C SER A 115 6.63 15.69 -3.98
N THR A 116 7.32 16.69 -3.44
CA THR A 116 8.69 17.09 -3.83
C THR A 116 9.73 16.62 -2.83
N GLU A 117 9.36 15.83 -1.82
CA GLU A 117 10.29 15.27 -0.84
C GLU A 117 11.29 14.32 -1.52
N GLU A 118 12.56 14.51 -1.22
CA GLU A 118 13.66 13.75 -1.84
C GLU A 118 13.90 12.40 -1.15
N ASP A 119 13.61 12.33 0.13
CA ASP A 119 13.86 11.15 0.95
C ASP A 119 12.65 10.21 0.99
N GLU A 120 12.88 8.96 0.58
CA GLU A 120 11.85 7.90 0.60
C GLU A 120 11.29 7.66 1.99
N GLU A 121 12.12 7.69 3.03
CA GLU A 121 11.72 7.42 4.41
C GLU A 121 10.79 8.54 4.91
N THR A 122 11.14 9.79 4.64
CA THR A 122 10.30 10.96 4.92
C THR A 122 8.95 10.86 4.21
N VAL A 123 8.92 10.52 2.91
CA VAL A 123 7.65 10.33 2.18
C VAL A 123 6.80 9.24 2.84
N ARG A 124 7.41 8.13 3.24
CA ARG A 124 6.68 7.02 3.89
C ARG A 124 6.15 7.39 5.27
N ALA A 125 6.91 8.18 6.04
CA ALA A 125 6.50 8.64 7.35
C ALA A 125 5.36 9.66 7.28
N THR A 126 5.39 10.56 6.28
CA THR A 126 4.44 11.69 6.17
C THR A 126 3.19 11.36 5.37
N CYS A 127 3.28 10.45 4.40
CA CYS A 127 2.16 10.15 3.50
C CYS A 127 2.12 8.70 3.04
N GLY A 128 1.13 7.93 3.52
CA GLY A 128 0.88 6.55 3.05
C GLY A 128 0.57 6.46 1.54
N TYR A 129 0.21 7.58 0.90
CA TYR A 129 -0.13 7.68 -0.52
C TYR A 129 0.97 8.37 -1.35
N GLY A 130 2.13 8.68 -0.75
CA GLY A 130 3.19 9.42 -1.40
C GLY A 130 3.95 8.61 -2.45
N CYS A 131 4.31 9.25 -3.55
CA CYS A 131 5.29 8.72 -4.51
C CYS A 131 6.69 8.81 -3.90
N ILE A 132 7.44 7.72 -3.91
CA ILE A 132 8.83 7.65 -3.43
C ILE A 132 9.85 7.79 -4.56
N ALA A 133 9.45 8.27 -5.71
CA ALA A 133 10.31 8.51 -6.87
C ALA A 133 11.23 7.33 -7.29
N CYS A 134 10.87 6.08 -6.97
CA CYS A 134 11.74 4.92 -7.16
C CYS A 134 12.02 4.55 -8.64
N GLY A 135 11.33 5.17 -9.60
CA GLY A 135 11.50 4.97 -11.03
C GLY A 135 11.03 3.62 -11.59
N GLU A 136 10.42 2.74 -10.79
CA GLU A 136 9.93 1.43 -11.30
C GLU A 136 8.87 1.59 -12.39
N CYS A 137 7.97 2.56 -12.25
CA CYS A 137 6.96 2.87 -13.25
C CYS A 137 7.56 3.41 -14.55
N THR A 138 8.65 4.19 -14.46
CA THR A 138 9.37 4.71 -15.62
C THR A 138 10.05 3.58 -16.39
N ARG A 139 10.73 2.67 -15.68
CA ARG A 139 11.38 1.49 -16.29
C ARG A 139 10.39 0.51 -16.90
N ALA A 140 9.19 0.42 -16.34
CA ALA A 140 8.16 -0.50 -16.80
C ALA A 140 7.36 0.02 -18.00
N CYS A 141 7.40 1.31 -18.28
CA CYS A 141 6.59 1.92 -19.33
C CYS A 141 7.20 1.66 -20.72
N PRO A 142 6.57 0.83 -21.59
CA PRO A 142 7.12 0.54 -22.91
C PRO A 142 7.09 1.74 -23.86
N GLN A 143 6.19 2.70 -23.61
CA GLN A 143 6.03 3.92 -24.42
C GLN A 143 6.87 5.10 -23.91
N GLY A 144 7.63 4.93 -22.81
CA GLY A 144 8.36 6.04 -22.19
C GLY A 144 7.46 7.19 -21.72
N ALA A 145 6.18 6.90 -21.47
CA ALA A 145 5.17 7.88 -21.07
C ALA A 145 5.26 8.30 -19.61
N VAL A 146 6.09 7.63 -18.78
CA VAL A 146 6.22 7.95 -17.36
C VAL A 146 7.62 8.46 -17.06
N SER A 147 7.70 9.61 -16.42
CA SER A 147 8.96 10.24 -15.99
C SER A 147 8.91 10.63 -14.52
N ILE A 148 10.09 10.82 -13.90
CA ILE A 148 10.21 11.43 -12.58
C ILE A 148 10.52 12.90 -12.73
N VAL A 149 9.65 13.74 -12.19
CA VAL A 149 9.80 15.22 -12.23
C VAL A 149 9.59 15.71 -10.78
N ASN A 150 10.52 16.52 -10.28
CA ASN A 150 10.45 17.06 -8.92
C ASN A 150 10.10 15.99 -7.86
N ASN A 151 10.82 14.87 -7.90
CA ASN A 151 10.69 13.73 -6.96
C ASN A 151 9.32 13.02 -6.93
N HIS A 152 8.52 13.14 -7.99
CA HIS A 152 7.33 12.30 -8.15
C HIS A 152 7.15 11.86 -9.61
N ALA A 153 6.43 10.77 -9.80
CA ALA A 153 6.14 10.25 -11.13
C ALA A 153 5.03 11.07 -11.82
N VAL A 154 5.20 11.34 -13.10
CA VAL A 154 4.26 12.07 -13.95
C VAL A 154 4.01 11.26 -15.22
N ILE A 155 2.77 11.25 -15.71
CA ILE A 155 2.36 10.59 -16.95
C ILE A 155 2.24 11.66 -18.06
N ASP A 156 2.91 11.41 -19.16
CA ASP A 156 2.73 12.10 -20.44
C ASP A 156 1.58 11.41 -21.19
N TYR A 157 0.42 12.05 -21.22
CA TYR A 157 -0.78 11.48 -21.82
C TYR A 157 -0.77 11.50 -23.35
N GLU A 158 0.18 12.21 -23.98
CA GLU A 158 0.37 12.13 -25.45
C GLU A 158 0.99 10.78 -25.84
N LYS A 159 1.79 10.19 -24.93
CA LYS A 159 2.46 8.89 -25.14
C LYS A 159 1.75 7.73 -24.44
N CYS A 160 0.91 8.01 -23.45
CA CYS A 160 0.28 6.96 -22.64
C CYS A 160 -0.81 6.24 -23.45
N VAL A 161 -0.69 4.90 -23.55
CA VAL A 161 -1.66 4.04 -24.23
C VAL A 161 -2.55 3.24 -23.26
N GLY A 162 -2.50 3.55 -21.96
CA GLY A 162 -3.36 2.91 -20.94
C GLY A 162 -3.00 1.45 -20.60
N CYS A 163 -1.81 0.95 -20.95
CA CYS A 163 -1.43 -0.46 -20.78
C CYS A 163 -1.21 -0.92 -19.33
N SER A 164 -1.31 -0.05 -18.35
CA SER A 164 -1.21 -0.31 -16.90
C SER A 164 0.09 -0.96 -16.39
N ALA A 165 1.12 -1.13 -17.21
CA ALA A 165 2.41 -1.67 -16.81
C ALA A 165 3.04 -0.89 -15.62
N CYS A 166 2.88 0.44 -15.61
CA CYS A 166 3.33 1.30 -14.52
C CYS A 166 2.59 1.03 -13.20
N THR A 167 1.29 0.72 -13.26
CA THR A 167 0.45 0.40 -12.09
C THR A 167 0.90 -0.92 -11.44
N VAL A 168 1.11 -1.96 -12.24
CA VAL A 168 1.57 -3.28 -11.77
C VAL A 168 2.93 -3.16 -11.07
N ARG A 169 3.85 -2.40 -11.65
CA ARG A 169 5.23 -2.26 -11.14
C ARG A 169 5.38 -1.23 -10.02
N CYS A 170 4.39 -0.40 -9.78
CA CYS A 170 4.45 0.60 -8.72
C CYS A 170 4.61 -0.05 -7.34
N LYS A 171 5.76 0.15 -6.68
CA LYS A 171 6.02 -0.41 -5.33
C LYS A 171 5.03 0.09 -4.28
N LYS A 172 4.58 1.33 -4.40
CA LYS A 172 3.62 1.95 -3.49
C LYS A 172 2.16 1.67 -3.86
N LYS A 173 1.89 1.12 -5.05
CA LYS A 173 0.55 0.91 -5.61
C LYS A 173 -0.32 2.18 -5.53
N ILE A 174 0.28 3.33 -5.82
CA ILE A 174 -0.40 4.62 -5.80
C ILE A 174 -0.91 5.04 -7.18
N ILE A 175 -0.42 4.44 -8.26
CA ILE A 175 -0.91 4.71 -9.60
C ILE A 175 -2.32 4.12 -9.68
N VAL A 176 -3.29 4.98 -9.92
CA VAL A 176 -4.68 4.57 -10.08
C VAL A 176 -4.84 3.99 -11.48
N ASP A 177 -5.56 2.90 -11.54
CA ASP A 177 -5.97 2.22 -12.75
C ASP A 177 -7.49 2.09 -12.70
N THR A 178 -8.18 2.59 -13.70
CA THR A 178 -9.64 2.55 -13.76
C THR A 178 -10.17 1.37 -14.56
N LEU A 179 -9.31 0.61 -15.24
CA LEU A 179 -9.66 -0.56 -16.03
C LEU A 179 -9.45 -1.87 -15.28
N HIS A 180 -8.40 -1.96 -14.45
CA HIS A 180 -7.99 -3.21 -13.84
C HIS A 180 -8.09 -3.18 -12.32
N ASP A 181 -8.51 -4.31 -11.75
CA ASP A 181 -8.54 -4.49 -10.30
C ASP A 181 -7.13 -4.81 -9.77
N LEU A 182 -6.57 -3.89 -8.98
CA LEU A 182 -5.26 -4.07 -8.35
C LEU A 182 -5.20 -5.29 -7.41
N THR A 183 -6.34 -5.77 -6.91
CA THR A 183 -6.39 -6.96 -6.06
C THR A 183 -6.09 -8.22 -6.87
N VAL A 184 -6.36 -8.22 -8.16
CA VAL A 184 -6.06 -9.32 -9.09
C VAL A 184 -4.60 -9.24 -9.56
N LEU A 185 -4.11 -8.02 -9.88
CA LEU A 185 -2.76 -7.80 -10.43
C LEU A 185 -1.62 -7.94 -9.41
N LYS A 186 -1.92 -8.08 -8.13
CA LYS A 186 -0.88 -8.19 -7.10
C LYS A 186 -0.05 -9.46 -7.24
N GLU A 187 1.26 -9.32 -7.23
CA GLU A 187 2.22 -10.43 -7.21
C GLU A 187 2.50 -10.92 -5.80
N LYS A 188 2.46 -10.02 -4.82
CA LYS A 188 2.80 -10.27 -3.41
C LYS A 188 1.77 -9.65 -2.49
N VAL A 189 1.55 -10.31 -1.35
CA VAL A 189 0.73 -9.81 -0.24
C VAL A 189 1.56 -9.71 1.03
N ALA A 190 1.10 -8.87 1.97
CA ALA A 190 1.71 -8.80 3.29
C ALA A 190 1.36 -10.05 4.09
N PHE A 191 2.31 -10.50 4.90
CA PHE A 191 2.15 -11.61 5.85
C PHE A 191 2.75 -11.23 7.19
N VAL A 192 2.02 -11.51 8.28
CA VAL A 192 2.46 -11.25 9.65
C VAL A 192 3.13 -12.48 10.22
N ARG A 193 4.41 -12.38 10.54
CA ARG A 193 5.23 -13.49 11.08
C ARG A 193 5.04 -13.64 12.59
N CYS A 194 3.79 -13.64 13.05
CA CYS A 194 3.40 -13.90 14.46
C CYS A 194 1.97 -14.40 14.49
N SER A 195 1.70 -15.39 15.34
CA SER A 195 0.35 -15.90 15.63
C SER A 195 -0.04 -15.83 17.11
N GLY A 196 0.82 -15.29 17.97
CA GLY A 196 0.66 -15.35 19.44
C GLY A 196 0.66 -13.99 20.15
N GLY A 197 0.09 -12.93 19.55
CA GLY A 197 0.12 -11.57 20.11
C GLY A 197 -0.91 -11.28 21.22
N GLU A 198 -1.85 -12.19 21.51
CA GLU A 198 -2.98 -11.96 22.44
C GLU A 198 -2.51 -11.47 23.81
N ARG A 199 -1.59 -12.22 24.43
CA ARG A 199 -1.06 -11.91 25.76
C ARG A 199 -0.32 -10.57 25.80
N ALA A 200 0.46 -10.27 24.76
CA ALA A 200 1.19 -9.01 24.64
C ALA A 200 0.22 -7.84 24.45
N SER A 201 -0.77 -7.98 23.58
CA SER A 201 -1.78 -6.94 23.34
C SER A 201 -2.56 -6.59 24.60
N ALA A 202 -3.00 -7.61 25.36
CA ALA A 202 -3.71 -7.40 26.63
C ALA A 202 -2.82 -6.64 27.63
N LYS A 203 -1.57 -7.09 27.80
CA LYS A 203 -0.63 -6.46 28.75
C LYS A 203 -0.30 -5.01 28.40
N TYR A 204 -0.06 -4.68 27.15
CA TYR A 204 0.19 -3.31 26.71
C TYR A 204 -1.05 -2.42 26.92
N LYS A 205 -2.26 -2.93 26.72
CA LYS A 205 -3.50 -2.18 27.02
C LYS A 205 -3.66 -1.91 28.51
N GLU A 206 -3.35 -2.87 29.39
CA GLU A 206 -3.33 -2.66 30.85
C GLU A 206 -2.36 -1.55 31.26
N LEU A 207 -1.24 -1.42 30.54
CA LEU A 207 -0.25 -0.35 30.75
C LEU A 207 -0.63 0.98 30.09
N GLY A 208 -1.81 1.09 29.45
CA GLY A 208 -2.29 2.29 28.79
C GLY A 208 -1.62 2.59 27.43
N ILE A 209 -0.87 1.63 26.88
CA ILE A 209 -0.13 1.80 25.63
C ILE A 209 -1.06 1.51 24.45
N GLN A 210 -1.14 2.47 23.52
CA GLN A 210 -2.02 2.41 22.34
C GLN A 210 -1.28 2.40 20.99
N ASP A 211 0.05 2.46 21.00
CA ASP A 211 0.90 2.46 19.82
C ASP A 211 1.99 1.39 19.91
N CYS A 212 2.22 0.67 18.78
CA CYS A 212 3.24 -0.39 18.74
C CYS A 212 4.66 0.15 18.90
N ARG A 213 4.95 1.41 18.54
CA ARG A 213 6.27 2.01 18.68
C ARG A 213 6.59 2.28 20.17
N GLU A 214 5.59 2.67 20.96
CA GLU A 214 5.72 2.78 22.40
C GLU A 214 5.91 1.41 23.06
N ALA A 215 5.07 0.45 22.67
CA ALA A 215 5.16 -0.93 23.15
C ALA A 215 6.53 -1.57 22.84
N ALA A 216 7.11 -1.31 21.68
CA ALA A 216 8.40 -1.86 21.27
C ALA A 216 9.61 -1.30 22.05
N LYS A 217 9.46 -0.18 22.76
CA LYS A 217 10.51 0.39 23.62
C LYS A 217 10.62 -0.30 24.98
N LEU A 218 9.60 -1.06 25.37
CA LEU A 218 9.57 -1.76 26.64
C LEU A 218 10.32 -3.09 26.57
N ASP A 219 10.90 -3.50 27.69
CA ASP A 219 11.46 -4.83 27.83
C ASP A 219 10.34 -5.89 27.93
N ALA A 220 10.01 -6.48 26.80
CA ALA A 220 8.97 -7.51 26.71
C ALA A 220 9.29 -8.72 27.58
N LYS A 221 10.57 -9.12 27.72
CA LYS A 221 10.98 -10.26 28.57
C LYS A 221 10.70 -9.97 30.04
N ALA A 222 11.02 -8.78 30.52
CA ALA A 222 10.70 -8.37 31.89
C ALA A 222 9.19 -8.35 32.17
N LEU A 223 8.36 -8.19 31.14
CA LEU A 223 6.90 -8.26 31.21
C LEU A 223 6.34 -9.70 31.04
N GLY A 224 7.19 -10.70 30.87
CA GLY A 224 6.80 -12.09 30.62
C GLY A 224 6.14 -12.28 29.24
N LEU A 225 6.59 -11.51 28.23
CA LEU A 225 6.06 -11.51 26.88
C LEU A 225 7.13 -11.96 25.88
N CYS A 226 6.68 -12.40 24.70
CA CYS A 226 7.59 -12.67 23.58
C CYS A 226 8.24 -11.38 23.10
N ALA A 227 9.59 -11.33 23.15
CA ALA A 227 10.35 -10.16 22.71
C ALA A 227 10.10 -9.84 21.23
N ASP A 228 9.99 -10.87 20.38
CA ASP A 228 9.83 -10.77 18.94
C ASP A 228 8.34 -10.78 18.51
N GLY A 229 7.39 -10.87 19.46
CA GLY A 229 5.97 -11.02 19.17
C GLY A 229 5.25 -9.73 18.79
N CYS A 230 4.08 -9.86 18.16
CA CYS A 230 3.20 -8.75 17.82
C CYS A 230 2.73 -8.00 19.08
N CYS A 231 2.82 -6.67 19.07
CA CYS A 231 2.33 -5.83 20.16
C CYS A 231 0.79 -5.68 20.15
N GLY A 232 0.13 -5.92 19.02
CA GLY A 232 -1.31 -5.88 18.89
C GLY A 232 -1.97 -4.49 19.01
N GLN A 233 -1.21 -3.39 18.94
CA GLN A 233 -1.74 -2.02 19.09
C GLN A 233 -2.13 -1.35 17.76
N GLY A 234 -2.03 -2.06 16.63
CA GLY A 234 -2.64 -1.63 15.36
C GLY A 234 -1.89 -0.58 14.54
N SER A 235 -0.61 -0.27 14.80
CA SER A 235 0.13 0.69 13.95
C SER A 235 0.12 0.30 12.46
N CYS A 236 0.11 -0.99 12.14
CA CYS A 236 -0.01 -1.49 10.76
C CYS A 236 -1.42 -1.33 10.18
N THR A 237 -2.47 -1.41 11.00
CA THR A 237 -3.86 -1.19 10.55
C THR A 237 -4.10 0.27 10.22
N ALA A 238 -3.52 1.20 10.99
CA ALA A 238 -3.68 2.63 10.80
C ALA A 238 -3.13 3.12 9.45
N VAL A 239 -2.11 2.45 8.89
CA VAL A 239 -1.54 2.82 7.58
C VAL A 239 -2.15 2.05 6.41
N CYS A 240 -2.98 1.03 6.67
CA CYS A 240 -3.57 0.23 5.61
C CYS A 240 -4.83 0.90 5.03
N ARG A 241 -4.65 1.64 3.96
CA ARG A 241 -5.74 2.34 3.26
C ARG A 241 -6.73 1.42 2.53
N TYR A 242 -6.38 0.14 2.37
CA TYR A 242 -7.24 -0.86 1.72
C TYR A 242 -8.06 -1.68 2.73
N GLY A 243 -7.93 -1.39 4.03
CA GLY A 243 -8.64 -2.14 5.08
C GLY A 243 -8.27 -3.63 5.12
N ALA A 244 -7.09 -3.99 4.57
CA ALA A 244 -6.64 -5.37 4.45
C ALA A 244 -5.99 -5.91 5.75
N ILE A 245 -5.82 -5.09 6.79
CA ILE A 245 -5.19 -5.52 8.04
C ILE A 245 -6.11 -5.19 9.20
N SER A 246 -6.33 -6.18 10.05
CA SER A 246 -7.07 -6.06 11.31
C SER A 246 -6.25 -6.66 12.45
N VAL A 247 -6.60 -6.32 13.70
CA VAL A 247 -6.06 -7.00 14.88
C VAL A 247 -7.11 -7.97 15.41
N VAL A 248 -6.80 -9.26 15.34
CA VAL A 248 -7.67 -10.33 15.79
C VAL A 248 -6.94 -11.08 16.93
N ASN A 249 -7.59 -11.24 18.05
CA ASN A 249 -6.99 -11.87 19.24
C ASN A 249 -5.59 -11.33 19.54
N GLY A 250 -5.44 -9.99 19.51
CA GLY A 250 -4.19 -9.31 19.84
C GLY A 250 -3.07 -9.45 18.80
N THR A 251 -3.31 -10.08 17.66
CA THR A 251 -2.32 -10.24 16.59
C THR A 251 -2.83 -9.57 15.31
N ALA A 252 -1.95 -8.89 14.59
CA ALA A 252 -2.30 -8.37 13.27
C ALA A 252 -2.50 -9.53 12.29
N VAL A 253 -3.59 -9.46 11.53
CA VAL A 253 -3.97 -10.43 10.49
C VAL A 253 -4.18 -9.68 9.18
N VAL A 254 -3.67 -10.22 8.09
CA VAL A 254 -3.85 -9.68 6.75
C VAL A 254 -4.91 -10.47 6.01
N ASP A 255 -5.89 -9.77 5.46
CA ASP A 255 -6.80 -10.29 4.45
C ASP A 255 -6.06 -10.27 3.09
N PRO A 256 -5.67 -11.44 2.57
CA PRO A 256 -4.88 -11.48 1.35
C PRO A 256 -5.67 -11.05 0.10
N GLU A 257 -6.99 -11.12 0.11
CA GLU A 257 -7.82 -10.69 -1.02
C GLU A 257 -7.86 -9.17 -1.12
N LYS A 258 -7.97 -8.45 0.01
CA LYS A 258 -7.94 -6.98 0.05
C LYS A 258 -6.55 -6.38 -0.06
N CYS A 259 -5.52 -7.14 0.27
CA CYS A 259 -4.14 -6.65 0.24
C CYS A 259 -3.66 -6.45 -1.21
N VAL A 260 -3.22 -5.25 -1.57
CA VAL A 260 -2.67 -4.91 -2.89
C VAL A 260 -1.14 -4.94 -2.96
N GLY A 261 -0.47 -5.29 -1.87
CA GLY A 261 0.99 -5.41 -1.83
C GLY A 261 1.77 -4.09 -1.76
N CYS A 262 1.19 -3.01 -1.26
CA CYS A 262 1.82 -1.66 -1.21
C CYS A 262 2.98 -1.53 -0.21
N ARG A 263 3.17 -2.47 0.72
CA ARG A 263 4.24 -2.52 1.73
C ARG A 263 4.17 -1.50 2.87
N ASP A 264 3.19 -0.61 2.94
CA ASP A 264 3.16 0.42 4.00
C ASP A 264 3.16 -0.18 5.41
N CYS A 265 2.48 -1.29 5.61
CA CYS A 265 2.45 -2.01 6.89
C CYS A 265 3.81 -2.58 7.31
N THR A 266 4.70 -2.91 6.36
CA THR A 266 6.04 -3.45 6.69
C THR A 266 6.91 -2.38 7.36
N TYR A 267 6.77 -1.12 6.95
CA TYR A 267 7.47 0.03 7.54
C TYR A 267 6.82 0.53 8.83
N ALA A 268 5.51 0.34 8.96
CA ALA A 268 4.79 0.75 10.17
C ALA A 268 5.02 -0.18 11.37
N CYS A 269 5.48 -1.41 11.13
CA CYS A 269 5.73 -2.37 12.19
C CYS A 269 7.10 -2.15 12.84
N PRO A 270 7.19 -1.69 14.10
CA PRO A 270 8.47 -1.40 14.76
C PRO A 270 9.29 -2.65 15.07
N LYS A 271 8.66 -3.84 15.04
CA LYS A 271 9.31 -5.15 15.24
C LYS A 271 9.57 -5.89 13.92
N HIS A 272 9.35 -5.26 12.77
CA HIS A 272 9.58 -5.84 11.44
C HIS A 272 8.93 -7.21 11.20
N LEU A 273 7.78 -7.45 11.84
CA LEU A 273 7.05 -8.72 11.76
C LEU A 273 6.34 -8.95 10.43
N ILE A 274 6.16 -7.90 9.63
CA ILE A 274 5.39 -7.99 8.39
C ILE A 274 6.35 -8.08 7.22
N THR A 275 6.23 -9.15 6.46
CA THR A 275 7.00 -9.41 5.24
C THR A 275 6.10 -9.52 4.02
N MET A 276 6.67 -9.41 2.83
CA MET A 276 5.95 -9.62 1.58
C MET A 276 6.19 -11.03 1.06
N VAL A 277 5.13 -11.78 0.89
CA VAL A 277 5.17 -13.15 0.35
C VAL A 277 4.47 -13.19 -1.01
N PRO A 278 4.89 -14.08 -1.93
CA PRO A 278 4.20 -14.24 -3.20
C PRO A 278 2.72 -14.58 -3.01
N TYR A 279 1.82 -13.97 -3.79
CA TYR A 279 0.39 -14.30 -3.77
C TYR A 279 0.11 -15.50 -4.68
N LYS A 280 0.56 -16.64 -4.25
CA LYS A 280 0.28 -17.97 -4.80
C LYS A 280 0.15 -18.94 -3.63
N GLY A 281 -0.63 -19.99 -3.76
CA GLY A 281 -0.78 -20.98 -2.67
C GLY A 281 0.58 -21.45 -2.18
N GLN A 282 0.87 -21.26 -0.90
CA GLN A 282 2.16 -21.63 -0.31
C GLN A 282 2.11 -21.70 1.20
N LYS A 283 3.14 -22.33 1.78
CA LYS A 283 3.27 -22.48 3.24
C LYS A 283 4.00 -21.28 3.85
N LEU A 284 3.57 -20.91 5.05
CA LEU A 284 4.06 -19.75 5.80
C LEU A 284 4.34 -20.16 7.25
N VAL A 285 5.40 -19.60 7.84
CA VAL A 285 5.73 -19.78 9.26
C VAL A 285 5.47 -18.47 10.01
N PRO A 286 4.37 -18.35 10.77
CA PRO A 286 4.04 -17.16 11.55
C PRO A 286 4.79 -17.12 12.89
N CYS A 287 6.12 -17.17 12.87
CA CYS A 287 7.00 -17.05 14.02
C CYS A 287 8.39 -16.62 13.57
N ILE A 288 9.01 -15.68 14.31
CA ILE A 288 10.39 -15.23 14.12
C ILE A 288 11.17 -15.20 15.44
N SER A 289 10.62 -15.80 16.49
CA SER A 289 11.27 -15.74 17.81
C SER A 289 12.60 -16.48 17.81
N SER A 290 13.63 -15.81 18.31
CA SER A 290 14.97 -16.34 18.50
C SER A 290 15.15 -17.03 19.86
N ALA A 291 14.17 -16.93 20.78
CA ALA A 291 14.23 -17.49 22.10
C ALA A 291 14.39 -19.04 22.10
N SER A 292 14.79 -19.62 23.23
CA SER A 292 14.83 -21.06 23.39
C SER A 292 13.42 -21.68 23.32
N LYS A 293 13.35 -22.99 23.13
CA LYS A 293 12.07 -23.71 23.13
C LYS A 293 11.28 -23.45 24.41
N GLU A 294 11.93 -23.58 25.55
CA GLU A 294 11.35 -23.45 26.90
C GLU A 294 10.81 -22.02 27.12
N GLU A 295 11.58 -20.99 26.74
CA GLU A 295 11.15 -19.59 26.82
C GLU A 295 9.91 -19.33 25.94
N LYS A 296 9.92 -19.86 24.70
CA LYS A 296 8.79 -19.69 23.76
C LYS A 296 7.50 -20.32 24.28
N GLU A 297 7.57 -21.54 24.81
CA GLU A 297 6.42 -22.27 25.35
C GLU A 297 5.80 -21.58 26.58
N GLN A 298 6.58 -20.81 27.32
CA GLN A 298 6.09 -20.02 28.46
C GLN A 298 5.25 -18.81 28.05
N VAL A 299 5.57 -18.20 26.91
CA VAL A 299 5.00 -16.90 26.51
C VAL A 299 4.08 -16.96 25.30
N CYS A 300 4.02 -18.08 24.58
CA CYS A 300 3.26 -18.23 23.34
C CYS A 300 2.56 -19.60 23.28
N ALA A 301 1.28 -19.61 22.92
CA ALA A 301 0.50 -20.85 22.81
C ALA A 301 0.84 -21.69 21.56
N SER A 302 1.40 -21.09 20.51
CA SER A 302 1.70 -21.76 19.24
C SER A 302 3.04 -21.30 18.64
N PRO A 303 4.15 -21.47 19.36
CA PRO A 303 5.46 -21.04 18.87
C PRO A 303 6.07 -22.04 17.88
N CYS A 304 6.93 -21.56 16.97
CA CYS A 304 7.90 -22.44 16.34
C CYS A 304 9.00 -22.78 17.35
N ILE A 305 9.09 -24.06 17.75
CA ILE A 305 10.04 -24.52 18.77
C ILE A 305 11.44 -24.88 18.24
N GLY A 306 11.68 -24.64 16.96
CA GLY A 306 13.00 -24.91 16.37
C GLY A 306 13.36 -26.40 16.24
N CYS A 307 12.39 -27.32 16.18
CA CYS A 307 12.65 -28.77 16.19
C CYS A 307 13.24 -29.33 14.90
N GLU A 308 13.32 -28.54 13.82
CA GLU A 308 13.89 -28.89 12.51
C GLU A 308 13.09 -29.96 11.71
N ASP A 309 12.02 -30.52 12.25
CA ASP A 309 11.28 -31.61 11.57
C ASP A 309 10.80 -31.19 10.17
N CYS A 310 10.33 -29.94 10.02
CA CYS A 310 9.89 -29.41 8.73
C CYS A 310 11.05 -29.26 7.73
N ALA A 311 12.24 -28.87 8.17
CA ALA A 311 13.44 -28.76 7.32
C ALA A 311 13.96 -30.15 6.89
N LYS A 312 14.06 -31.09 7.84
CA LYS A 312 14.52 -32.45 7.55
C LYS A 312 13.62 -33.24 6.61
N ASN A 313 12.32 -32.94 6.61
CA ASN A 313 11.32 -33.62 5.78
C ASN A 313 10.91 -32.83 4.52
N CYS A 314 11.55 -31.69 4.22
CA CYS A 314 11.23 -30.91 3.03
C CYS A 314 11.89 -31.55 1.78
N PRO A 315 11.12 -32.13 0.83
CA PRO A 315 11.70 -32.84 -0.30
C PRO A 315 12.43 -31.92 -1.29
N CYS A 316 12.05 -30.65 -1.38
CA CYS A 316 12.70 -29.66 -2.23
C CYS A 316 13.75 -28.80 -1.52
N GLY A 317 14.07 -29.09 -0.24
CA GLY A 317 15.07 -28.34 0.51
C GLY A 317 14.72 -26.84 0.74
N ALA A 318 13.44 -26.48 0.62
CA ALA A 318 12.99 -25.10 0.72
C ALA A 318 12.93 -24.54 2.15
N ILE A 319 13.23 -25.36 3.17
CA ILE A 319 13.10 -24.93 4.59
C ILE A 319 14.45 -25.04 5.27
N TYR A 320 14.87 -23.97 5.90
CA TYR A 320 16.05 -23.90 6.73
C TYR A 320 15.73 -23.27 8.10
N MET A 321 16.66 -23.41 9.02
CA MET A 321 16.54 -22.85 10.37
C MET A 321 17.36 -21.56 10.47
N GLU A 322 16.78 -20.53 11.04
CA GLU A 322 17.42 -19.26 11.36
C GLU A 322 17.00 -18.87 12.77
N ASP A 323 17.96 -18.54 13.64
CA ASP A 323 17.69 -18.07 15.00
C ASP A 323 16.56 -18.84 15.72
N ASN A 324 16.67 -20.17 15.79
CA ASN A 324 15.70 -21.06 16.44
C ASN A 324 14.27 -21.07 15.86
N HIS A 325 14.08 -20.63 14.62
CA HIS A 325 12.79 -20.76 13.94
C HIS A 325 12.97 -21.21 12.48
N ALA A 326 11.92 -21.79 11.91
CA ALA A 326 11.93 -22.23 10.52
C ALA A 326 11.65 -21.05 9.58
N VAL A 327 12.40 -21.01 8.47
CA VAL A 327 12.21 -20.06 7.35
C VAL A 327 11.97 -20.85 6.09
N ILE A 328 11.05 -20.39 5.24
CA ILE A 328 10.72 -21.03 3.96
C ILE A 328 11.22 -20.16 2.82
N ASP A 329 12.09 -20.70 1.99
CA ASP A 329 12.44 -20.12 0.70
C ASP A 329 11.30 -20.41 -0.31
N HIS A 330 10.54 -19.40 -0.61
CA HIS A 330 9.40 -19.51 -1.51
C HIS A 330 9.78 -19.67 -2.98
N SER A 331 11.04 -19.49 -3.35
CA SER A 331 11.54 -19.75 -4.70
C SER A 331 11.74 -21.26 -4.95
N LEU A 332 12.01 -22.01 -3.88
CA LEU A 332 12.23 -23.47 -3.92
C LEU A 332 10.98 -24.26 -3.50
N CYS A 333 10.00 -23.61 -2.83
CA CYS A 333 8.84 -24.29 -2.28
C CYS A 333 7.85 -24.74 -3.37
N GLU A 334 7.65 -26.05 -3.48
CA GLU A 334 6.68 -26.70 -4.41
C GLU A 334 5.29 -26.92 -3.77
N ASN A 335 5.05 -26.39 -2.56
CA ASN A 335 3.77 -26.51 -1.85
C ASN A 335 3.26 -27.94 -1.59
N CYS A 336 4.17 -28.88 -1.36
CA CYS A 336 3.86 -30.33 -1.16
C CYS A 336 3.18 -30.67 0.16
N HIS A 337 2.95 -29.73 1.08
CA HIS A 337 2.32 -29.84 2.40
C HIS A 337 3.08 -30.65 3.47
N MET A 338 4.19 -31.31 3.15
CA MET A 338 4.93 -32.18 4.07
C MET A 338 5.31 -31.45 5.38
N CYS A 339 5.81 -30.21 5.29
CA CYS A 339 6.21 -29.42 6.45
C CYS A 339 5.05 -29.14 7.42
N GLN A 340 3.84 -28.94 6.89
CA GLN A 340 2.64 -28.73 7.69
C GLN A 340 2.23 -30.02 8.41
N TYR A 341 2.34 -31.15 7.74
CA TYR A 341 2.01 -32.46 8.30
C TYR A 341 2.95 -32.87 9.45
N VAL A 342 4.26 -32.62 9.31
CA VAL A 342 5.24 -33.01 10.34
C VAL A 342 5.41 -31.98 11.48
N CYS A 343 4.77 -30.82 11.40
CA CYS A 343 4.94 -29.74 12.37
C CYS A 343 4.25 -30.09 13.71
N ARG A 344 5.02 -30.35 14.76
CA ARG A 344 4.52 -30.77 16.09
C ARG A 344 3.59 -29.75 16.74
N ASN A 345 3.87 -28.46 16.55
CA ASN A 345 3.06 -27.38 17.12
C ASN A 345 2.02 -26.80 16.14
N ASN A 346 1.86 -27.43 14.97
CA ASN A 346 0.93 -26.99 13.92
C ASN A 346 1.03 -25.48 13.60
N VAL A 347 2.27 -24.97 13.61
CA VAL A 347 2.57 -23.53 13.39
C VAL A 347 2.40 -23.16 11.92
N ILE A 348 2.80 -24.05 11.00
CA ILE A 348 2.87 -23.76 9.57
C ILE A 348 1.46 -23.59 9.01
N LYS A 349 1.22 -22.44 8.41
CA LYS A 349 -0.06 -22.08 7.81
C LYS A 349 0.02 -22.11 6.29
N GLU A 350 -1.12 -22.19 5.65
CA GLU A 350 -1.24 -22.06 4.21
C GLU A 350 -1.78 -20.67 3.84
N LEU A 351 -1.20 -20.07 2.82
CA LEU A 351 -1.78 -18.93 2.15
C LEU A 351 -2.66 -19.46 1.02
N GLU A 352 -3.96 -19.49 1.25
CA GLU A 352 -4.94 -19.85 0.23
C GLU A 352 -5.13 -18.68 -0.75
N VAL A 353 -5.17 -19.01 -2.04
CA VAL A 353 -5.48 -18.05 -3.11
C VAL A 353 -6.66 -18.61 -3.88
N PRO A 354 -7.78 -17.90 -3.97
CA PRO A 354 -8.95 -18.35 -4.72
C PRO A 354 -8.64 -18.65 -6.18
N GLU A 355 -9.20 -19.72 -6.73
CA GLU A 355 -8.94 -20.16 -8.10
C GLU A 355 -9.31 -19.10 -9.14
N TYR A 356 -10.37 -18.32 -8.89
CA TYR A 356 -10.78 -17.24 -9.78
C TYR A 356 -9.68 -16.19 -9.99
N ILE A 357 -8.81 -15.96 -9.00
CA ILE A 357 -7.66 -15.05 -9.10
C ILE A 357 -6.66 -15.56 -10.15
N TYR A 358 -6.38 -16.87 -10.16
CA TYR A 358 -5.50 -17.46 -11.18
C TYR A 358 -6.07 -17.29 -12.58
N ARG A 359 -7.36 -17.60 -12.77
CA ARG A 359 -8.05 -17.47 -14.08
C ARG A 359 -8.07 -16.03 -14.58
N GLN A 360 -8.32 -15.06 -13.69
CA GLN A 360 -8.32 -13.65 -14.07
C GLN A 360 -6.91 -13.15 -14.46
N ARG A 361 -5.86 -13.64 -13.77
CA ARG A 361 -4.48 -13.31 -14.13
C ARG A 361 -4.08 -13.87 -15.49
N GLU A 362 -4.44 -15.12 -15.77
CA GLU A 362 -4.20 -15.73 -17.09
C GLU A 362 -4.90 -14.95 -18.20
N ALA A 363 -6.16 -14.57 -18.00
CA ALA A 363 -6.90 -13.76 -18.97
C ALA A 363 -6.22 -12.42 -19.27
N LEU A 364 -5.77 -11.69 -18.22
CA LEU A 364 -5.07 -10.42 -18.38
C LEU A 364 -3.73 -10.57 -19.11
N LEU A 365 -2.96 -11.62 -18.82
CA LEU A 365 -1.69 -11.90 -19.51
C LEU A 365 -1.89 -12.22 -20.99
N LEU A 366 -2.96 -12.95 -21.35
CA LEU A 366 -3.30 -13.27 -22.74
C LEU A 366 -3.75 -12.03 -23.54
N GLU A 367 -4.45 -11.09 -22.88
CA GLU A 367 -4.82 -9.80 -23.49
C GLU A 367 -3.59 -8.93 -23.78
N GLU A 368 -2.58 -8.92 -22.88
CA GLU A 368 -1.31 -8.22 -23.11
C GLU A 368 -0.50 -8.80 -24.28
N GLU A 369 -0.48 -10.12 -24.43
CA GLU A 369 0.21 -10.79 -25.55
C GLU A 369 -0.54 -10.62 -26.88
N GLY A 370 -1.88 -10.56 -26.86
CA GLY A 370 -2.73 -10.36 -28.04
C GLY A 370 -2.69 -8.92 -28.58
N GLY A 371 -2.60 -7.92 -27.69
CA GLY A 371 -2.53 -6.50 -28.05
C GLY A 371 -1.23 -6.06 -28.73
N ASN A 372 -0.17 -6.86 -28.65
CA ASN A 372 1.13 -6.59 -29.25
C ASN A 372 1.29 -7.12 -30.69
N ARG A 373 0.23 -7.69 -31.29
CA ARG A 373 0.24 -8.26 -32.65
C ARG A 373 -0.61 -7.53 -33.69
N SER A 374 -1.06 -6.31 -33.40
CA SER A 374 -1.83 -5.51 -34.38
C SER A 374 -1.15 -4.19 -34.72
#